data_fd280a1ce50226417cf0b533d78538b4
#
_entry.id   fd280a1ce50226417cf0b533d78538b4
#
_cell.length_a   1.000
_cell.length_b   1.000
_cell.length_c   1.000
_cell.angle_alpha   90.00
_cell.angle_beta   90.00
_cell.angle_gamma   90.00
#
_symmetry.space_group_name_H-M   'P 1'
#
loop_
_entity.id
_entity.type
_entity.pdbx_description
1 polymer ?
#
loop_
_entity_poly.entity_id
_entity_poly.type
_entity_poly.pdbx_seq_one_letter_code
_entity_poly.pdbx_strand_id
1 'polypeptide(L)'
;LEANEGLEKIFEDAVKEAEQRKHEYVTIEHVLLSLVKDKVIGTTLTEFKINVGALIKDIEDYLDTKCNDIVSKGKNPVVPRKTASLERLMNRAFTQALFQGRQDVTSIDILISIFAEKKSYGAFFLKKHKVEKQDLMDLVSTETILDEGMASMGGQTQAGGEQRLRPNQADRILKSYCENLNQKYFDKKIDPVIGREEETNNLKQILARRNKNNVLIVGDPGVGKTAVVEGLARRIAKNKEDIPEYLKDHIVWS
;
A
#
# COMPACT_ATOMS: atom_id res chain seq x y z
N LEU A 1 8.67 12.14 0.26
CA LEU A 1 9.16 10.76 0.31
C LEU A 1 10.36 10.66 -0.58
N GLU A 2 11.50 10.36 0.02
CA GLU A 2 12.75 10.16 -0.71
C GLU A 2 12.93 8.65 -0.96
N ALA A 3 13.48 8.30 -2.12
CA ALA A 3 13.93 6.94 -2.36
C ALA A 3 15.20 6.71 -1.52
N ASN A 4 15.31 5.59 -0.86
CA ASN A 4 16.54 5.20 -0.16
C ASN A 4 17.69 5.11 -1.19
N GLU A 5 18.92 5.50 -0.81
CA GLU A 5 20.11 5.44 -1.68
C GLU A 5 20.27 4.08 -2.39
N GLY A 6 19.92 2.99 -1.71
CA GLY A 6 19.93 1.65 -2.31
C GLY A 6 18.92 1.47 -3.44
N LEU A 7 17.75 2.09 -3.34
CA LEU A 7 16.71 2.02 -4.35
C LEU A 7 17.07 2.87 -5.57
N GLU A 8 17.66 4.05 -5.38
CA GLU A 8 18.14 4.89 -6.48
C GLU A 8 19.15 4.15 -7.33
N LYS A 9 20.12 3.49 -6.69
CA LYS A 9 21.12 2.66 -7.38
C LYS A 9 20.48 1.54 -8.21
N ILE A 10 19.45 0.86 -7.68
CA ILE A 10 18.73 -0.19 -8.41
C ILE A 10 18.08 0.37 -9.68
N PHE A 11 17.49 1.57 -9.62
CA PHE A 11 16.92 2.22 -10.80
C PHE A 11 17.97 2.67 -11.79
N GLU A 12 19.11 3.19 -11.33
CA GLU A 12 20.26 3.51 -12.21
C GLU A 12 20.76 2.27 -12.92
N ASP A 13 20.91 1.16 -12.22
CA ASP A 13 21.36 -0.11 -12.80
C ASP A 13 20.32 -0.66 -13.79
N ALA A 14 19.02 -0.50 -13.52
CA ALA A 14 17.97 -0.85 -14.47
C ALA A 14 18.02 0.00 -15.77
N VAL A 15 18.35 1.28 -15.66
CA VAL A 15 18.57 2.16 -16.82
C VAL A 15 19.79 1.69 -17.62
N LYS A 16 20.92 1.39 -16.95
CA LYS A 16 22.13 0.85 -17.59
C LYS A 16 21.87 -0.47 -18.32
N GLU A 17 21.10 -1.38 -17.71
CA GLU A 17 20.69 -2.65 -18.34
C GLU A 17 19.87 -2.41 -19.61
N ALA A 18 18.99 -1.41 -19.63
CA ALA A 18 18.24 -1.02 -20.82
C ALA A 18 19.13 -0.37 -21.88
N GLU A 19 20.07 0.51 -21.48
CA GLU A 19 21.04 1.16 -22.39
C GLU A 19 21.95 0.13 -23.08
N GLN A 20 22.50 -0.83 -22.33
CA GLN A 20 23.37 -1.89 -22.86
C GLN A 20 22.66 -2.73 -23.93
N ARG A 21 21.35 -2.95 -23.76
CA ARG A 21 20.52 -3.67 -24.73
C ARG A 21 19.96 -2.78 -25.83
N LYS A 22 20.27 -1.48 -25.80
CA LYS A 22 19.70 -0.46 -26.70
C LYS A 22 18.18 -0.41 -26.68
N HIS A 23 17.57 -0.67 -25.54
CA HIS A 23 16.14 -0.56 -25.36
C HIS A 23 15.72 0.91 -25.19
N GLU A 24 14.67 1.32 -25.88
CA GLU A 24 14.13 2.69 -25.81
C GLU A 24 13.33 2.94 -24.53
N TYR A 25 13.00 1.87 -23.80
CA TYR A 25 12.20 1.94 -22.58
C TYR A 25 12.79 1.10 -21.46
N VAL A 26 12.75 1.66 -20.23
CA VAL A 26 12.97 0.90 -19.01
C VAL A 26 11.63 0.27 -18.59
N THR A 27 11.58 -1.05 -18.60
CA THR A 27 10.39 -1.82 -18.22
C THR A 27 10.49 -2.36 -16.78
N ILE A 28 9.41 -2.95 -16.28
CA ILE A 28 9.38 -3.61 -14.99
C ILE A 28 10.41 -4.73 -14.89
N GLU A 29 10.67 -5.42 -16.00
CA GLU A 29 11.61 -6.54 -16.06
C GLU A 29 13.07 -6.08 -15.91
N HIS A 30 13.44 -4.89 -16.39
CA HIS A 30 14.76 -4.29 -16.13
C HIS A 30 14.94 -4.00 -14.64
N VAL A 31 13.90 -3.41 -14.01
CA VAL A 31 13.93 -3.13 -12.57
C VAL A 31 13.97 -4.41 -11.76
N LEU A 32 13.20 -5.44 -12.15
CA LEU A 32 13.24 -6.74 -11.51
C LEU A 32 14.62 -7.39 -11.61
N LEU A 33 15.27 -7.30 -12.77
CA LEU A 33 16.64 -7.82 -12.96
C LEU A 33 17.62 -7.14 -12.00
N SER A 34 17.58 -5.82 -11.91
CA SER A 34 18.46 -5.05 -11.02
C SER A 34 18.17 -5.34 -9.55
N LEU A 35 16.89 -5.49 -9.17
CA LEU A 35 16.47 -5.90 -7.82
C LEU A 35 17.04 -7.28 -7.44
N VAL A 36 16.91 -8.26 -8.33
CA VAL A 36 17.37 -9.63 -8.03
C VAL A 36 18.91 -9.73 -8.03
N LYS A 37 19.60 -8.88 -8.80
CA LYS A 37 21.07 -8.75 -8.78
C LYS A 37 21.58 -8.00 -7.56
N ASP A 38 20.73 -7.22 -6.88
CA ASP A 38 21.12 -6.53 -5.66
C ASP A 38 21.46 -7.54 -4.55
N LYS A 39 22.52 -7.22 -3.79
CA LYS A 39 23.04 -8.13 -2.78
C LYS A 39 22.04 -8.43 -1.66
N VAL A 40 21.30 -7.42 -1.22
CA VAL A 40 20.35 -7.55 -0.12
C VAL A 40 19.17 -8.42 -0.57
N ILE A 41 18.55 -8.06 -1.68
CA ILE A 41 17.40 -8.80 -2.24
C ILE A 41 17.83 -10.22 -2.65
N GLY A 42 18.98 -10.38 -3.29
CA GLY A 42 19.49 -11.70 -3.68
C GLY A 42 19.73 -12.63 -2.49
N THR A 43 20.27 -12.12 -1.38
CA THR A 43 20.43 -12.88 -0.16
C THR A 43 19.07 -13.27 0.44
N THR A 44 18.15 -12.33 0.55
CA THR A 44 16.78 -12.54 1.05
C THR A 44 16.05 -13.62 0.25
N LEU A 45 16.08 -13.55 -1.08
CA LEU A 45 15.46 -14.57 -1.94
C LEU A 45 16.12 -15.95 -1.77
N THR A 46 17.43 -15.98 -1.52
CA THR A 46 18.15 -17.25 -1.26
C THR A 46 17.72 -17.87 0.07
N GLU A 47 17.48 -17.08 1.10
CA GLU A 47 16.95 -17.54 2.39
C GLU A 47 15.57 -18.18 2.23
N PHE A 48 14.75 -17.70 1.32
CA PHE A 48 13.47 -18.32 0.92
C PHE A 48 13.62 -19.54 0.00
N LYS A 49 14.86 -20.05 -0.16
CA LYS A 49 15.17 -21.23 -1.00
C LYS A 49 14.87 -21.03 -2.49
N ILE A 50 14.90 -19.77 -2.95
CA ILE A 50 14.69 -19.43 -4.36
C ILE A 50 16.02 -19.53 -5.09
N ASN A 51 16.00 -20.16 -6.26
CA ASN A 51 17.17 -20.20 -7.14
C ASN A 51 17.32 -18.87 -7.88
N VAL A 52 18.03 -17.92 -7.24
CA VAL A 52 18.28 -16.57 -7.76
C VAL A 52 18.97 -16.61 -9.12
N GLY A 53 19.94 -17.52 -9.33
CA GLY A 53 20.64 -17.64 -10.61
C GLY A 53 19.74 -18.06 -11.76
N ALA A 54 18.81 -18.98 -11.53
CA ALA A 54 17.82 -19.39 -12.53
C ALA A 54 16.81 -18.25 -12.81
N LEU A 55 16.42 -17.50 -11.80
CA LEU A 55 15.53 -16.35 -11.96
C LEU A 55 16.20 -15.25 -12.80
N ILE A 56 17.45 -14.89 -12.51
CA ILE A 56 18.23 -13.92 -13.29
C ILE A 56 18.30 -14.36 -14.76
N LYS A 57 18.66 -15.61 -15.00
CA LYS A 57 18.80 -16.16 -16.35
C LYS A 57 17.49 -16.06 -17.15
N ASP A 58 16.36 -16.43 -16.55
CA ASP A 58 15.05 -16.34 -17.20
C ASP A 58 14.68 -14.90 -17.58
N ILE A 59 15.01 -13.92 -16.71
CA ILE A 59 14.74 -12.51 -16.97
C ILE A 59 15.67 -11.99 -18.10
N GLU A 60 16.96 -12.33 -18.07
CA GLU A 60 17.93 -11.95 -19.11
C GLU A 60 17.54 -12.53 -20.46
N ASP A 61 17.24 -13.84 -20.51
CA ASP A 61 16.79 -14.51 -21.73
C ASP A 61 15.53 -13.83 -22.32
N TYR A 62 14.62 -13.39 -21.46
CA TYR A 62 13.42 -12.65 -21.88
C TYR A 62 13.77 -11.28 -22.46
N LEU A 63 14.59 -10.50 -21.75
CA LEU A 63 14.99 -9.17 -22.20
C LEU A 63 15.77 -9.23 -23.52
N ASP A 64 16.60 -10.26 -23.71
CA ASP A 64 17.45 -10.42 -24.90
C ASP A 64 16.69 -11.00 -26.10
N THR A 65 15.61 -11.78 -25.89
CA THR A 65 14.93 -12.50 -26.97
C THR A 65 13.51 -12.03 -27.27
N LYS A 66 12.78 -11.51 -26.29
CA LYS A 66 11.36 -11.15 -26.42
C LYS A 66 11.10 -9.65 -26.46
N CYS A 67 12.08 -8.83 -26.10
CA CYS A 67 11.96 -7.38 -26.06
C CYS A 67 12.46 -6.69 -27.35
N ASN A 68 12.47 -7.40 -28.49
CA ASN A 68 12.95 -6.87 -29.77
C ASN A 68 12.16 -5.63 -30.25
N ASP A 69 10.90 -5.51 -29.86
CA ASP A 69 10.04 -4.41 -30.26
C ASP A 69 10.44 -3.06 -29.64
N ILE A 70 11.21 -3.08 -28.55
CA ILE A 70 11.70 -1.88 -27.87
C ILE A 70 13.18 -1.59 -28.14
N VAL A 71 13.82 -2.40 -28.98
CA VAL A 71 15.22 -2.16 -29.38
C VAL A 71 15.28 -1.01 -30.37
N SER A 72 16.08 0.01 -30.07
CA SER A 72 16.32 1.16 -30.96
C SER A 72 17.05 0.74 -32.21
N LYS A 73 16.52 1.18 -33.35
CA LYS A 73 17.16 0.98 -34.68
C LYS A 73 18.16 2.09 -35.03
N GLY A 74 18.29 3.09 -34.15
CA GLY A 74 19.18 4.23 -34.36
C GLY A 74 20.67 3.92 -34.09
N LYS A 75 21.56 4.74 -34.69
CA LYS A 75 23.01 4.67 -34.41
C LYS A 75 23.43 5.49 -33.19
N ASN A 76 22.55 6.34 -32.66
CA ASN A 76 22.84 7.21 -31.52
C ASN A 76 22.66 6.48 -30.18
N PRO A 77 23.37 6.93 -29.13
CA PRO A 77 23.11 6.44 -27.79
C PRO A 77 21.64 6.59 -27.42
N VAL A 78 21.02 5.55 -26.86
CA VAL A 78 19.65 5.56 -26.46
C VAL A 78 19.56 6.04 -25.01
N VAL A 79 18.71 7.02 -24.74
CA VAL A 79 18.33 7.39 -23.38
C VAL A 79 16.97 6.75 -23.10
N PRO A 80 16.92 5.66 -22.33
CA PRO A 80 15.69 4.91 -22.11
C PRO A 80 14.64 5.75 -21.36
N ARG A 81 13.37 5.65 -21.77
CA ARG A 81 12.24 6.32 -21.11
C ARG A 81 11.54 5.35 -20.16
N LYS A 82 11.01 5.87 -19.08
CA LYS A 82 10.17 5.07 -18.16
C LYS A 82 8.85 4.69 -18.83
N THR A 83 8.43 3.43 -18.67
CA THR A 83 7.10 3.00 -19.12
C THR A 83 6.02 3.45 -18.14
N ALA A 84 4.79 3.67 -18.64
CA ALA A 84 3.62 3.99 -17.78
C ALA A 84 3.35 2.87 -16.74
N SER A 85 3.68 1.62 -17.04
CA SER A 85 3.57 0.51 -16.08
C SER A 85 4.56 0.63 -14.94
N LEU A 86 5.79 1.10 -15.22
CA LEU A 86 6.80 1.36 -14.21
C LEU A 86 6.39 2.53 -13.31
N GLU A 87 5.82 3.60 -13.87
CA GLU A 87 5.30 4.73 -13.09
C GLU A 87 4.17 4.31 -12.15
N ARG A 88 3.21 3.51 -12.65
CA ARG A 88 2.14 2.96 -11.80
C ARG A 88 2.68 2.08 -10.67
N LEU A 89 3.68 1.26 -10.97
CA LEU A 89 4.34 0.42 -9.98
C LEU A 89 5.00 1.25 -8.88
N MET A 90 5.74 2.28 -9.25
CA MET A 90 6.37 3.19 -8.29
C MET A 90 5.33 3.91 -7.43
N ASN A 91 4.31 4.50 -8.05
CA ASN A 91 3.25 5.18 -7.31
C ASN A 91 2.54 4.25 -6.31
N ARG A 92 2.36 2.97 -6.67
CA ARG A 92 1.80 1.97 -5.76
C ARG A 92 2.72 1.67 -4.59
N ALA A 93 4.02 1.49 -4.83
CA ALA A 93 5.00 1.25 -3.77
C ALA A 93 5.06 2.44 -2.79
N PHE A 94 5.09 3.67 -3.32
CA PHE A 94 5.03 4.89 -2.52
C PHE A 94 3.75 4.96 -1.67
N THR A 95 2.60 4.71 -2.29
CA THR A 95 1.32 4.72 -1.58
C THR A 95 1.29 3.66 -0.47
N GLN A 96 1.81 2.46 -0.75
CA GLN A 96 1.86 1.38 0.23
C GLN A 96 2.78 1.72 1.42
N ALA A 97 3.96 2.30 1.18
CA ALA A 97 4.87 2.74 2.23
C ALA A 97 4.21 3.83 3.11
N LEU A 98 3.52 4.79 2.50
CA LEU A 98 2.74 5.82 3.20
C LEU A 98 1.67 5.22 4.10
N PHE A 99 0.88 4.27 3.59
CA PHE A 99 -0.16 3.59 4.39
C PHE A 99 0.41 2.79 5.58
N GLN A 100 1.67 2.38 5.48
CA GLN A 100 2.39 1.73 6.58
C GLN A 100 3.04 2.74 7.54
N GLY A 101 2.87 4.04 7.32
CA GLY A 101 3.44 5.11 8.15
C GLY A 101 4.95 5.29 7.96
N ARG A 102 5.55 4.70 6.90
CA ARG A 102 6.97 4.85 6.59
C ARG A 102 7.22 6.08 5.74
N GLN A 103 8.37 6.70 5.93
CA GLN A 103 8.80 7.86 5.15
C GLN A 103 9.59 7.45 3.90
N ASP A 104 10.17 6.25 3.92
CA ASP A 104 11.02 5.73 2.85
C ASP A 104 10.38 4.53 2.16
N VAL A 105 10.64 4.40 0.86
CA VAL A 105 10.29 3.23 0.05
C VAL A 105 11.49 2.32 -0.07
N THR A 106 11.31 1.05 0.23
CA THR A 106 12.36 0.03 0.16
C THR A 106 12.31 -0.77 -1.14
N SER A 107 13.40 -1.47 -1.44
CA SER A 107 13.48 -2.39 -2.58
C SER A 107 12.44 -3.51 -2.50
N ILE A 108 12.07 -3.93 -1.28
CA ILE A 108 11.04 -4.95 -1.04
C ILE A 108 9.65 -4.42 -1.41
N ASP A 109 9.34 -3.13 -1.17
CA ASP A 109 8.07 -2.52 -1.58
C ASP A 109 7.91 -2.53 -3.11
N ILE A 110 8.99 -2.26 -3.84
CA ILE A 110 9.01 -2.36 -5.29
C ILE A 110 8.75 -3.81 -5.72
N LEU A 111 9.43 -4.78 -5.12
CA LEU A 111 9.26 -6.20 -5.41
C LEU A 111 7.82 -6.67 -5.15
N ILE A 112 7.22 -6.28 -4.03
CA ILE A 112 5.80 -6.55 -3.71
C ILE A 112 4.87 -5.91 -4.74
N SER A 113 5.18 -4.69 -5.18
CA SER A 113 4.36 -3.95 -6.15
C SER A 113 4.38 -4.59 -7.54
N ILE A 114 5.44 -5.33 -7.91
CA ILE A 114 5.53 -6.08 -9.17
C ILE A 114 4.43 -7.16 -9.24
N PHE A 115 4.08 -7.82 -8.13
CA PHE A 115 3.00 -8.81 -8.12
C PHE A 115 1.62 -8.25 -8.49
N ALA A 116 1.41 -6.97 -8.29
CA ALA A 116 0.14 -6.33 -8.63
C ALA A 116 0.00 -6.03 -10.13
N GLU A 117 1.11 -5.99 -10.88
CA GLU A 117 1.11 -5.83 -12.34
C GLU A 117 0.92 -7.19 -13.04
N LYS A 118 -0.30 -7.72 -12.95
CA LYS A 118 -0.66 -9.08 -13.43
C LYS A 118 -0.32 -9.36 -14.90
N LYS A 119 -0.17 -8.32 -15.72
CA LYS A 119 0.16 -8.41 -17.14
C LYS A 119 1.65 -8.29 -17.43
N SER A 120 2.53 -8.10 -16.42
CA SER A 120 3.97 -8.03 -16.59
C SER A 120 4.60 -9.42 -16.56
N TYR A 121 5.62 -9.62 -17.33
CA TYR A 121 6.46 -10.81 -17.24
C TYR A 121 7.25 -10.85 -15.93
N GLY A 122 7.51 -9.70 -15.31
CA GLY A 122 8.10 -9.63 -13.98
C GLY A 122 7.28 -10.40 -12.94
N ALA A 123 5.96 -10.17 -12.89
CA ALA A 123 5.07 -10.92 -12.00
C ALA A 123 5.00 -12.42 -12.35
N PHE A 124 5.09 -12.77 -13.64
CA PHE A 124 5.15 -14.16 -14.09
C PHE A 124 6.43 -14.86 -13.62
N PHE A 125 7.61 -14.24 -13.76
CA PHE A 125 8.87 -14.83 -13.31
C PHE A 125 8.92 -15.05 -11.80
N LEU A 126 8.46 -14.09 -11.02
CA LEU A 126 8.38 -14.26 -9.57
C LEU A 126 7.53 -15.49 -9.20
N LYS A 127 6.36 -15.66 -9.82
CA LYS A 127 5.49 -16.82 -9.60
C LYS A 127 6.11 -18.12 -10.09
N LYS A 128 6.76 -18.13 -11.27
CA LYS A 128 7.45 -19.30 -11.84
C LYS A 128 8.51 -19.82 -10.88
N HIS A 129 9.23 -18.94 -10.22
CA HIS A 129 10.27 -19.27 -9.26
C HIS A 129 9.76 -19.39 -7.82
N LYS A 130 8.42 -19.47 -7.63
CA LYS A 130 7.76 -19.67 -6.32
C LYS A 130 8.09 -18.58 -5.29
N VAL A 131 8.35 -17.36 -5.74
CA VAL A 131 8.40 -16.21 -4.84
C VAL A 131 6.98 -15.93 -4.37
N GLU A 132 6.74 -16.00 -3.08
CA GLU A 132 5.43 -15.74 -2.49
C GLU A 132 5.36 -14.28 -2.01
N LYS A 133 4.27 -13.62 -2.38
CA LYS A 133 4.04 -12.24 -1.95
C LYS A 133 3.96 -12.13 -0.42
N GLN A 134 3.42 -13.16 0.23
CA GLN A 134 3.23 -13.18 1.68
C GLN A 134 4.56 -13.15 2.41
N ASP A 135 5.53 -13.95 1.98
CA ASP A 135 6.86 -14.00 2.59
C ASP A 135 7.55 -12.63 2.55
N LEU A 136 7.40 -11.90 1.43
CA LEU A 136 7.94 -10.55 1.30
C LEU A 136 7.20 -9.53 2.18
N MET A 137 5.89 -9.68 2.36
CA MET A 137 5.10 -8.82 3.25
C MET A 137 5.46 -9.03 4.72
N ASP A 138 5.74 -10.28 5.11
CA ASP A 138 6.14 -10.63 6.46
C ASP A 138 7.51 -10.03 6.81
N LEU A 139 8.43 -9.95 5.84
CA LEU A 139 9.72 -9.26 6.01
C LEU A 139 9.55 -7.77 6.30
N VAL A 140 8.75 -7.07 5.49
CA VAL A 140 8.50 -5.63 5.70
C VAL A 140 7.89 -5.39 7.08
N SER A 141 7.01 -6.28 7.51
CA SER A 141 6.40 -6.20 8.85
C SER A 141 7.43 -6.40 9.96
N THR A 142 8.42 -7.26 9.74
CA THR A 142 9.49 -7.55 10.72
C THR A 142 10.51 -6.41 10.81
N GLU A 143 10.90 -5.82 9.68
CA GLU A 143 11.81 -4.66 9.65
C GLU A 143 11.20 -3.45 10.35
N THR A 144 9.91 -3.19 10.15
CA THR A 144 9.19 -2.10 10.84
C THR A 144 9.15 -2.33 12.37
N ILE A 145 9.10 -3.59 12.81
CA ILE A 145 9.14 -3.95 14.24
C ILE A 145 10.54 -3.73 14.85
N LEU A 146 11.60 -3.99 14.09
CA LEU A 146 12.98 -3.82 14.56
C LEU A 146 13.37 -2.34 14.67
N ASP A 147 12.92 -1.51 13.74
CA ASP A 147 13.15 -0.06 13.77
C ASP A 147 12.37 0.64 14.91
N GLU A 148 11.14 0.20 15.19
CA GLU A 148 10.36 0.65 16.35
C GLU A 148 10.79 0.01 17.67
N GLY A 149 11.40 -1.18 17.63
CA GLY A 149 11.86 -1.94 18.81
C GLY A 149 13.09 -1.35 19.51
N MET A 150 13.91 -0.55 18.83
CA MET A 150 14.97 0.23 19.44
C MET A 150 14.45 1.49 20.18
N ALA A 151 13.21 1.88 19.96
CA ALA A 151 12.57 3.03 20.61
C ALA A 151 11.66 2.68 21.80
N SER A 152 11.28 1.41 22.01
CA SER A 152 10.50 1.03 23.21
C SER A 152 10.70 -0.43 23.60
N MET A 153 11.52 -0.66 24.64
CA MET A 153 11.59 -1.94 25.35
C MET A 153 10.26 -2.26 26.03
N GLY A 154 9.71 -3.42 25.71
CA GLY A 154 8.76 -4.14 26.56
C GLY A 154 7.46 -4.61 25.89
N GLY A 155 7.32 -5.93 25.65
CA GLY A 155 6.02 -6.60 25.58
C GLY A 155 5.79 -7.61 24.47
N GLN A 156 6.13 -8.84 24.74
CA GLN A 156 5.62 -10.16 24.30
C GLN A 156 4.92 -10.35 22.94
N THR A 157 5.52 -11.23 22.18
CA THR A 157 5.06 -11.94 20.98
C THR A 157 3.94 -12.96 21.25
N GLN A 158 2.92 -12.99 20.39
CA GLN A 158 2.18 -14.23 20.06
C GLN A 158 1.80 -14.28 18.59
N ALA A 159 2.03 -15.43 17.98
CA ALA A 159 1.87 -15.75 16.58
C ALA A 159 0.44 -16.17 16.21
N GLY A 160 0.05 -15.89 14.95
CA GLY A 160 -0.97 -16.65 14.22
C GLY A 160 -2.29 -15.93 13.96
N GLY A 161 -2.59 -15.67 12.68
CA GLY A 161 -3.94 -15.43 12.15
C GLY A 161 -4.27 -13.98 11.83
N GLU A 162 -4.71 -13.75 10.58
CA GLU A 162 -5.30 -12.52 10.04
C GLU A 162 -4.63 -11.20 10.48
N GLN A 163 -3.87 -10.59 9.57
CA GLN A 163 -3.26 -9.27 9.77
C GLN A 163 -4.35 -8.20 9.94
N ARG A 164 -4.91 -8.13 11.13
CA ARG A 164 -5.56 -6.92 11.61
C ARG A 164 -4.45 -5.93 11.93
N LEU A 165 -4.40 -4.80 11.22
CA LEU A 165 -3.56 -3.66 11.59
C LEU A 165 -3.63 -3.50 13.12
N ARG A 166 -2.48 -3.42 13.78
CA ARG A 166 -2.46 -3.20 15.24
C ARG A 166 -3.24 -1.90 15.50
N PRO A 167 -4.08 -1.83 16.53
CA PRO A 167 -4.91 -0.65 16.83
C PRO A 167 -4.13 0.66 16.75
N ASN A 168 -2.90 0.68 17.22
CA ASN A 168 -2.02 1.85 17.21
C ASN A 168 -1.59 2.31 15.80
N GLN A 169 -1.45 1.40 14.83
CA GLN A 169 -1.10 1.75 13.45
C GLN A 169 -2.30 2.31 12.69
N ALA A 170 -3.47 1.67 12.84
CA ALA A 170 -4.70 2.15 12.25
C ALA A 170 -5.04 3.56 12.77
N ASP A 171 -4.90 3.79 14.07
CA ASP A 171 -5.12 5.09 14.69
C ASP A 171 -4.17 6.18 14.18
N ARG A 172 -2.89 5.87 13.97
CA ARG A 172 -1.92 6.83 13.40
C ARG A 172 -2.28 7.25 11.98
N ILE A 173 -2.60 6.26 11.12
CA ILE A 173 -3.01 6.51 9.74
C ILE A 173 -4.29 7.35 9.69
N LEU A 174 -5.32 6.95 10.47
CA LEU A 174 -6.56 7.68 10.53
C LEU A 174 -6.36 9.12 11.03
N LYS A 175 -5.54 9.34 12.05
CA LYS A 175 -5.20 10.69 12.54
C LYS A 175 -4.44 11.54 11.53
N SER A 176 -3.66 10.94 10.62
CA SER A 176 -2.89 11.67 9.62
C SER A 176 -3.72 12.11 8.41
N TYR A 177 -4.74 11.34 8.05
CA TYR A 177 -5.50 11.54 6.80
C TYR A 177 -6.99 11.78 7.00
N CYS A 178 -7.51 11.53 8.20
CA CYS A 178 -8.92 11.64 8.51
C CYS A 178 -9.14 12.51 9.73
N GLU A 179 -10.31 13.15 9.81
CA GLU A 179 -10.75 13.93 10.97
C GLU A 179 -11.62 13.05 11.88
N ASN A 180 -11.30 12.99 13.17
CA ASN A 180 -12.09 12.29 14.16
C ASN A 180 -13.32 13.11 14.53
N LEU A 181 -14.50 12.72 14.04
CA LEU A 181 -15.73 13.46 14.28
C LEU A 181 -16.21 13.38 15.75
N ASN A 182 -15.89 12.31 16.46
CA ASN A 182 -16.21 12.24 17.89
C ASN A 182 -15.42 13.29 18.69
N GLN A 183 -14.12 13.45 18.37
CA GLN A 183 -13.26 14.48 18.98
C GLN A 183 -13.72 15.89 18.61
N LYS A 184 -14.05 16.10 17.34
CA LYS A 184 -14.59 17.37 16.82
C LYS A 184 -15.85 17.81 17.58
N TYR A 185 -16.66 16.85 18.00
CA TYR A 185 -17.80 17.14 18.87
C TYR A 185 -17.38 17.63 20.26
N PHE A 186 -16.41 16.97 20.92
CA PHE A 186 -15.91 17.42 22.22
C PHE A 186 -15.25 18.80 22.14
N ASP A 187 -14.62 19.12 21.02
CA ASP A 187 -14.03 20.43 20.72
C ASP A 187 -15.09 21.51 20.39
N LYS A 188 -16.39 21.17 20.45
CA LYS A 188 -17.53 22.07 20.14
C LYS A 188 -17.52 22.60 18.69
N LYS A 189 -16.94 21.86 17.77
CA LYS A 189 -16.86 22.21 16.34
C LYS A 189 -17.94 21.57 15.47
N ILE A 190 -18.86 20.80 16.07
CA ILE A 190 -20.02 20.20 15.39
C ILE A 190 -21.28 20.89 15.89
N ASP A 191 -22.01 21.47 14.96
CA ASP A 191 -23.31 22.08 15.23
C ASP A 191 -24.39 21.03 15.53
N PRO A 192 -25.43 21.38 16.30
CA PRO A 192 -26.55 20.50 16.52
C PRO A 192 -27.33 20.30 15.22
N VAL A 193 -27.47 19.05 14.81
CA VAL A 193 -28.30 18.68 13.65
C VAL A 193 -29.76 18.64 14.10
N ILE A 194 -30.59 19.48 13.46
CA ILE A 194 -32.01 19.61 13.75
C ILE A 194 -32.83 19.09 12.56
N GLY A 195 -33.87 18.33 12.81
CA GLY A 195 -34.84 17.87 11.79
C GLY A 195 -34.30 16.76 10.87
N ARG A 196 -33.25 16.00 11.29
CA ARG A 196 -32.67 14.87 10.56
C ARG A 196 -32.68 13.58 11.40
N GLU A 197 -33.70 13.42 12.23
CA GLU A 197 -33.79 12.26 13.12
C GLU A 197 -34.10 10.97 12.37
N GLU A 198 -34.95 11.03 11.35
CA GLU A 198 -35.28 9.87 10.53
C GLU A 198 -34.06 9.34 9.75
N GLU A 199 -33.33 10.20 9.10
CA GLU A 199 -32.13 9.83 8.34
C GLU A 199 -31.05 9.24 9.28
N THR A 200 -30.86 9.86 10.45
CA THR A 200 -29.91 9.35 11.45
C THR A 200 -30.36 7.99 12.00
N ASN A 201 -31.65 7.76 12.18
CA ASN A 201 -32.16 6.46 12.62
C ASN A 201 -32.03 5.39 11.56
N ASN A 202 -32.30 5.71 10.30
CA ASN A 202 -32.06 4.82 9.17
C ASN A 202 -30.59 4.45 9.06
N LEU A 203 -29.69 5.42 9.23
CA LEU A 203 -28.24 5.19 9.25
C LEU A 203 -27.85 4.19 10.35
N LYS A 204 -28.32 4.39 11.58
CA LYS A 204 -28.11 3.47 12.71
C LYS A 204 -28.59 2.06 12.40
N GLN A 205 -29.80 1.92 11.85
CA GLN A 205 -30.38 0.62 11.53
C GLN A 205 -29.59 -0.14 10.45
N ILE A 206 -29.09 0.56 9.44
CA ILE A 206 -28.29 -0.06 8.38
C ILE A 206 -26.93 -0.48 8.93
N LEU A 207 -26.26 0.37 9.69
CA LEU A 207 -24.99 0.06 10.35
C LEU A 207 -25.12 -1.08 11.37
N ALA A 208 -26.34 -1.28 11.95
CA ALA A 208 -26.67 -2.37 12.86
C ALA A 208 -26.71 -3.76 12.22
N ARG A 209 -26.73 -3.85 10.91
CA ARG A 209 -26.86 -5.14 10.23
C ARG A 209 -25.56 -5.96 10.34
N ARG A 210 -25.70 -7.27 10.48
CA ARG A 210 -24.56 -8.20 10.46
C ARG A 210 -23.82 -8.21 9.12
N ASN A 211 -24.60 -8.12 8.02
CA ASN A 211 -24.11 -8.11 6.67
C ASN A 211 -24.68 -6.90 5.92
N LYS A 212 -23.93 -6.40 4.92
CA LYS A 212 -24.32 -5.25 4.09
C LYS A 212 -24.62 -3.99 4.93
N ASN A 213 -23.73 -3.71 5.87
CA ASN A 213 -23.79 -2.55 6.76
C ASN A 213 -23.17 -1.27 6.15
N ASN A 214 -22.90 -1.25 4.84
CA ASN A 214 -22.44 -0.06 4.14
C ASN A 214 -23.64 0.82 3.77
N VAL A 215 -23.49 2.13 3.99
CA VAL A 215 -24.54 3.11 3.69
C VAL A 215 -24.11 4.02 2.56
N LEU A 216 -24.96 4.21 1.56
CA LEU A 216 -24.82 5.21 0.54
C LEU A 216 -25.84 6.33 0.76
N ILE A 217 -25.36 7.55 1.03
CA ILE A 217 -26.22 8.73 1.19
C ILE A 217 -26.23 9.49 -0.13
N VAL A 218 -27.42 9.60 -0.75
CA VAL A 218 -27.63 10.27 -2.02
C VAL A 218 -28.50 11.52 -1.83
N GLY A 219 -28.19 12.58 -2.54
CA GLY A 219 -28.93 13.83 -2.50
C GLY A 219 -28.16 14.96 -3.17
N ASP A 220 -28.82 16.08 -3.43
CA ASP A 220 -28.23 17.25 -4.07
C ASP A 220 -27.10 17.87 -3.23
N PRO A 221 -26.19 18.64 -3.85
CA PRO A 221 -25.19 19.41 -3.11
C PRO A 221 -25.88 20.36 -2.11
N GLY A 222 -25.32 20.44 -0.88
CA GLY A 222 -25.82 21.38 0.15
C GLY A 222 -26.99 20.90 0.98
N VAL A 223 -27.62 19.74 0.70
CA VAL A 223 -28.78 19.25 1.49
C VAL A 223 -28.45 18.72 2.88
N GLY A 224 -27.18 18.76 3.29
CA GLY A 224 -26.75 18.37 4.65
C GLY A 224 -26.39 16.90 4.81
N LYS A 225 -25.91 16.21 3.76
CA LYS A 225 -25.45 14.80 3.85
C LYS A 225 -24.39 14.59 4.93
N THR A 226 -23.38 15.46 4.97
CA THR A 226 -22.32 15.44 5.97
C THR A 226 -22.86 15.69 7.38
N ALA A 227 -23.82 16.59 7.54
CA ALA A 227 -24.44 16.89 8.81
C ALA A 227 -25.13 15.67 9.44
N VAL A 228 -25.71 14.77 8.63
CA VAL A 228 -26.31 13.51 9.13
C VAL A 228 -25.24 12.61 9.75
N VAL A 229 -24.05 12.49 9.12
CA VAL A 229 -22.93 11.71 9.64
C VAL A 229 -22.34 12.35 10.90
N GLU A 230 -22.16 13.65 10.90
CA GLU A 230 -21.74 14.43 12.10
C GLU A 230 -22.76 14.29 13.24
N GLY A 231 -24.05 14.28 12.92
CA GLY A 231 -25.12 14.02 13.87
C GLY A 231 -25.03 12.64 14.52
N LEU A 232 -24.69 11.60 13.74
CA LEU A 232 -24.43 10.26 14.27
C LEU A 232 -23.20 10.24 15.18
N ALA A 233 -22.07 10.81 14.75
CA ALA A 233 -20.85 10.90 15.56
C ALA A 233 -21.09 11.60 16.89
N ARG A 234 -21.87 12.70 16.89
CA ARG A 234 -22.31 13.41 18.09
C ARG A 234 -23.14 12.55 19.04
N ARG A 235 -24.05 11.73 18.50
CA ARG A 235 -24.89 10.82 19.33
C ARG A 235 -24.05 9.71 19.95
N ILE A 236 -23.10 9.15 19.19
CA ILE A 236 -22.13 8.16 19.68
C ILE A 236 -21.27 8.79 20.80
N ALA A 237 -20.67 9.96 20.55
CA ALA A 237 -19.81 10.65 21.52
C ALA A 237 -20.58 11.02 22.82
N LYS A 238 -21.86 11.34 22.74
CA LYS A 238 -22.71 11.58 23.91
C LYS A 238 -23.14 10.31 24.65
N ASN A 239 -22.83 9.15 24.10
CA ASN A 239 -23.23 7.85 24.64
C ASN A 239 -24.74 7.80 24.97
N LYS A 240 -25.57 8.27 24.01
CA LYS A 240 -27.03 8.32 24.19
C LYS A 240 -27.65 6.92 24.24
N GLU A 241 -28.70 6.77 25.02
CA GLU A 241 -29.44 5.52 25.17
C GLU A 241 -30.01 4.98 23.84
N ASP A 242 -30.26 5.86 22.87
CA ASP A 242 -30.77 5.50 21.55
C ASP A 242 -29.72 4.93 20.58
N ILE A 243 -28.44 4.83 20.98
CA ILE A 243 -27.39 4.23 20.21
C ILE A 243 -27.26 2.74 20.54
N PRO A 244 -27.29 1.84 19.52
CA PRO A 244 -27.06 0.41 19.72
C PRO A 244 -25.74 0.15 20.44
N GLU A 245 -25.71 -0.81 21.34
CA GLU A 245 -24.58 -1.05 22.24
C GLU A 245 -23.26 -1.30 21.50
N TYR A 246 -23.32 -2.02 20.39
CA TYR A 246 -22.13 -2.28 19.56
C TYR A 246 -21.57 -1.03 18.84
N LEU A 247 -22.34 0.08 18.70
CA LEU A 247 -21.87 1.35 18.10
C LEU A 247 -21.34 2.34 19.15
N LYS A 248 -21.57 2.11 20.44
CA LYS A 248 -21.22 3.08 21.49
C LYS A 248 -19.74 3.40 21.57
N ASP A 249 -18.88 2.41 21.30
CA ASP A 249 -17.42 2.55 21.38
C ASP A 249 -16.76 2.84 20.03
N HIS A 250 -17.57 3.09 18.99
CA HIS A 250 -17.03 3.34 17.67
C HIS A 250 -16.62 4.81 17.48
N ILE A 251 -15.54 5.00 16.74
CA ILE A 251 -15.07 6.31 16.32
C ILE A 251 -15.45 6.49 14.86
N VAL A 252 -16.05 7.63 14.55
CA VAL A 252 -16.40 8.02 13.18
C VAL A 252 -15.28 8.90 12.63
N TRP A 253 -14.69 8.45 11.55
CA TRP A 253 -13.64 9.16 10.82
C TRP A 253 -14.17 9.70 9.50
N SER A 254 -13.76 10.93 9.13
CA SER A 254 -14.14 11.60 7.87
C SER A 254 -12.93 11.97 7.06
#